data_c44e61fbc6734ae96fcf39ff503489a6
#
_entry.id   c44e61fbc6734ae96fcf39ff503489a6
#
_cell.length_a   1.000
_cell.length_b   1.000
_cell.length_c   1.000
_cell.angle_alpha   90.00
_cell.angle_beta   90.00
_cell.angle_gamma   90.00
#
_symmetry.space_group_name_H-M   'P 1'
#
loop_
_entity.id
_entity.type
_entity.pdbx_description
1 polymer ?
#
loop_
_entity_poly.entity_id
_entity_poly.type
_entity_poly.pdbx_seq_one_letter_code
_entity_poly.pdbx_strand_id
1 'polypeptide(L)'
;NCYGIIGANGAGKSTFLRILSGELEPTTGSVTYPADQRMSTLKQDQFKYDAYTVLDTVIMGNQRLYDIMQEKDALYAKPDFSDEDGERAAELEGEFAEMDGWNAESDAATLLTGLGIGADMHYAIMGDLKGGEKVKVLLAQALFGNPDILLLDEPTNNLDNKSVAWLEE
;
A
#
# COMPACT_ATOMS: atom_id res chain seq x y z
N ASN A 1 -14.00 -11.21 8.70
CA ASN A 1 -15.13 -10.49 9.30
C ASN A 1 -14.88 -8.98 9.21
N CYS A 2 -15.90 -8.22 8.79
CA CYS A 2 -15.84 -6.77 8.75
C CYS A 2 -16.45 -6.20 10.04
N TYR A 3 -15.76 -5.24 10.66
CA TYR A 3 -16.19 -4.56 11.88
C TYR A 3 -16.29 -3.06 11.64
N GLY A 4 -17.44 -2.46 11.94
CA GLY A 4 -17.66 -1.02 11.84
C GLY A 4 -17.51 -0.36 13.22
N ILE A 5 -16.76 0.75 13.26
CA ILE A 5 -16.63 1.59 14.45
C ILE A 5 -17.43 2.86 14.20
N ILE A 6 -18.46 3.09 15.02
CA ILE A 6 -19.40 4.20 14.88
C ILE A 6 -19.24 5.15 16.07
N GLY A 7 -19.27 6.43 15.79
CA GLY A 7 -19.22 7.49 16.82
C GLY A 7 -19.24 8.88 16.20
N ALA A 8 -19.55 9.88 17.00
CA ALA A 8 -19.53 11.28 16.58
C ALA A 8 -18.10 11.73 16.18
N ASN A 9 -18.02 12.82 15.41
CA ASN A 9 -16.73 13.44 15.13
C ASN A 9 -16.06 13.87 16.44
N GLY A 10 -14.77 13.54 16.59
CA GLY A 10 -14.02 13.80 17.83
C GLY A 10 -14.20 12.74 18.92
N ALA A 11 -14.94 11.64 18.68
CA ALA A 11 -15.12 10.54 19.63
C ALA A 11 -13.85 9.66 19.80
N GLY A 12 -12.79 9.88 19.01
CA GLY A 12 -11.53 9.15 19.10
C GLY A 12 -11.41 7.96 18.16
N LYS A 13 -12.25 7.84 17.13
CA LYS A 13 -12.19 6.74 16.14
C LYS A 13 -10.83 6.64 15.44
N SER A 14 -10.33 7.75 14.90
CA SER A 14 -9.01 7.79 14.25
C SER A 14 -7.87 7.51 15.22
N THR A 15 -7.97 7.98 16.46
CA THR A 15 -7.01 7.68 17.54
C THR A 15 -6.99 6.19 17.84
N PHE A 16 -8.14 5.55 17.94
CA PHE A 16 -8.25 4.11 18.14
C PHE A 16 -7.61 3.31 17.00
N LEU A 17 -7.87 3.69 15.75
CA LEU A 17 -7.24 3.05 14.58
C LEU A 17 -5.72 3.22 14.57
N ARG A 18 -5.20 4.38 14.98
CA ARG A 18 -3.75 4.61 15.11
C ARG A 18 -3.11 3.77 16.21
N ILE A 19 -3.83 3.49 17.29
CA ILE A 19 -3.38 2.56 18.33
C ILE A 19 -3.36 1.12 17.77
N LEU A 20 -4.40 0.72 17.05
CA LEU A 20 -4.46 -0.61 16.43
C LEU A 20 -3.36 -0.82 15.40
N SER A 21 -3.01 0.20 14.62
CA SER A 21 -1.94 0.14 13.61
C SER A 21 -0.52 0.18 14.19
N GLY A 22 -0.39 0.49 15.49
CA GLY A 22 0.90 0.66 16.15
C GLY A 22 1.55 2.03 15.94
N GLU A 23 0.84 2.98 15.32
CA GLU A 23 1.33 4.36 15.14
C GLU A 23 1.29 5.18 16.44
N LEU A 24 0.47 4.76 17.38
CA LEU A 24 0.31 5.39 18.69
C LEU A 24 0.29 4.33 19.79
N GLU A 25 1.11 4.51 20.81
CA GLU A 25 1.11 3.62 21.98
C GLU A 25 -0.12 3.87 22.86
N PRO A 26 -0.81 2.81 23.34
CA PRO A 26 -1.91 2.95 24.28
C PRO A 26 -1.39 3.37 25.66
N THR A 27 -2.14 4.23 26.34
CA THR A 27 -1.81 4.61 27.74
C THR A 27 -1.87 3.42 28.69
N THR A 28 -2.77 2.48 28.44
CA THR A 28 -2.92 1.22 29.19
C THR A 28 -3.34 0.12 28.20
N GLY A 29 -2.97 -1.12 28.53
CA GLY A 29 -3.29 -2.28 27.69
C GLY A 29 -2.26 -2.52 26.57
N SER A 30 -2.56 -3.45 25.71
CA SER A 30 -1.71 -3.80 24.56
C SER A 30 -2.57 -4.24 23.37
N VAL A 31 -2.02 -4.06 22.16
CA VAL A 31 -2.60 -4.59 20.93
C VAL A 31 -1.74 -5.77 20.48
N THR A 32 -2.38 -6.92 20.28
CA THR A 32 -1.69 -8.12 19.81
C THR A 32 -2.49 -8.78 18.69
N TYR A 33 -1.78 -9.25 17.67
CA TYR A 33 -2.33 -10.08 16.59
C TYR A 33 -1.29 -11.14 16.21
N PRO A 34 -1.70 -12.27 15.60
CA PRO A 34 -0.77 -13.32 15.18
C PRO A 34 0.35 -12.76 14.30
N ALA A 35 1.59 -13.22 14.52
CA ALA A 35 2.77 -12.73 13.83
C ALA A 35 2.80 -13.08 12.32
N ASP A 36 2.01 -14.06 11.93
CA ASP A 36 1.82 -14.51 10.55
C ASP A 36 0.77 -13.70 9.78
N GLN A 37 0.03 -12.81 10.47
CA GLN A 37 -0.97 -11.95 9.86
C GLN A 37 -0.37 -10.60 9.45
N ARG A 38 -0.70 -10.16 8.25
CA ARG A 38 -0.29 -8.88 7.70
C ARG A 38 -1.38 -7.84 7.92
N MET A 39 -1.03 -6.76 8.61
CA MET A 39 -1.90 -5.60 8.80
C MET A 39 -1.57 -4.51 7.80
N SER A 40 -2.59 -3.92 7.22
CA SER A 40 -2.47 -2.75 6.34
C SER A 40 -3.39 -1.63 6.82
N THR A 41 -2.94 -0.39 6.67
CA THR A 41 -3.69 0.81 7.07
C THR A 41 -3.79 1.76 5.89
N LEU A 42 -4.99 2.26 5.63
CA LEU A 42 -5.19 3.35 4.68
C LEU A 42 -4.60 4.64 5.25
N LYS A 43 -3.55 5.16 4.61
CA LYS A 43 -2.88 6.39 5.04
C LYS A 43 -3.62 7.60 4.48
N GLN A 44 -3.83 8.61 5.33
CA GLN A 44 -4.56 9.83 4.96
C GLN A 44 -3.66 10.93 4.38
N ASP A 45 -2.34 10.81 4.46
CA ASP A 45 -1.41 11.78 3.88
C ASP A 45 -1.36 11.63 2.36
N GLN A 46 -2.22 12.39 1.69
CA GLN A 46 -2.38 12.36 0.24
C GLN A 46 -1.16 12.91 -0.52
N PHE A 47 -0.30 13.68 0.15
CA PHE A 47 0.83 14.39 -0.50
C PHE A 47 2.16 13.67 -0.36
N LYS A 48 2.25 12.69 0.53
CA LYS A 48 3.49 11.95 0.81
C LYS A 48 4.11 11.31 -0.44
N TYR A 49 3.30 10.92 -1.38
CA TYR A 49 3.71 10.17 -2.58
C TYR A 49 3.68 11.00 -3.86
N ASP A 50 3.54 12.32 -3.78
CA ASP A 50 3.37 13.21 -4.94
C ASP A 50 4.51 13.13 -5.96
N ALA A 51 5.71 12.74 -5.54
CA ALA A 51 6.88 12.58 -6.42
C ALA A 51 6.95 11.22 -7.13
N TYR A 52 6.09 10.27 -6.78
CA TYR A 52 6.10 8.89 -7.30
C TYR A 52 4.99 8.67 -8.31
N THR A 53 5.16 7.63 -9.14
CA THR A 53 4.09 7.20 -10.04
C THR A 53 2.95 6.54 -9.27
N VAL A 54 1.78 6.49 -9.89
CA VAL A 54 0.60 5.81 -9.33
C VAL A 54 0.91 4.33 -9.03
N LEU A 55 1.54 3.65 -9.99
CA LEU A 55 1.88 2.24 -9.87
C LEU A 55 2.88 1.98 -8.73
N ASP A 56 3.97 2.77 -8.68
CA ASP A 56 4.97 2.67 -7.61
C ASP A 56 4.36 2.92 -6.24
N THR A 57 3.47 3.89 -6.13
CA THR A 57 2.76 4.21 -4.89
C THR A 57 1.98 3.01 -4.37
N VAL A 58 1.29 2.27 -5.24
CA VAL A 58 0.56 1.05 -4.85
C VAL A 58 1.53 -0.05 -4.38
N ILE A 59 2.61 -0.28 -5.12
CA ILE A 59 3.62 -1.30 -4.78
C ILE A 59 4.30 -0.99 -3.44
N MET A 60 4.46 0.28 -3.08
CA MET A 60 4.96 0.72 -1.77
C MET A 60 4.08 0.27 -0.59
N GLY A 61 2.89 -0.24 -0.82
CA GLY A 61 2.09 -0.95 0.19
C GLY A 61 2.80 -2.17 0.76
N ASN A 62 3.69 -2.78 -0.02
CA ASN A 62 4.71 -3.71 0.46
C ASN A 62 6.09 -3.04 0.33
N GLN A 63 6.50 -2.30 1.35
CA GLN A 63 7.72 -1.50 1.32
C GLN A 63 8.96 -2.35 1.02
N ARG A 64 9.05 -3.55 1.60
CA ARG A 64 10.19 -4.45 1.37
C ARG A 64 10.29 -4.86 -0.11
N LEU A 65 9.17 -5.20 -0.72
CA LEU A 65 9.14 -5.54 -2.15
C LEU A 65 9.58 -4.37 -3.02
N TYR A 66 9.09 -3.17 -2.73
CA TYR A 66 9.50 -1.96 -3.45
C TYR A 66 10.99 -1.68 -3.29
N ASP A 67 11.52 -1.78 -2.08
CA ASP A 67 12.95 -1.59 -1.80
C ASP A 67 13.82 -2.60 -2.57
N ILE A 68 13.41 -3.86 -2.64
CA ILE A 68 14.07 -4.91 -3.42
C ILE A 68 14.08 -4.55 -4.91
N MET A 69 12.97 -4.11 -5.46
CA MET A 69 12.87 -3.68 -6.87
C MET A 69 13.85 -2.55 -7.17
N GLN A 70 13.89 -1.52 -6.31
CA GLN A 70 14.80 -0.39 -6.47
C GLN A 70 16.27 -0.79 -6.34
N GLU A 71 16.60 -1.64 -5.37
CA GLU A 71 17.97 -2.12 -5.17
C GLU A 71 18.43 -2.99 -6.34
N LYS A 72 17.59 -3.86 -6.87
CA LYS A 72 17.87 -4.66 -8.06
C LYS A 72 18.17 -3.78 -9.27
N ASP A 73 17.30 -2.80 -9.54
CA ASP A 73 17.48 -1.89 -10.67
C ASP A 73 18.79 -1.10 -10.55
N ALA A 74 19.11 -0.63 -9.34
CA ALA A 74 20.36 0.06 -9.07
C ALA A 74 21.60 -0.83 -9.27
N LEU A 75 21.55 -2.11 -8.86
CA LEU A 75 22.63 -3.06 -9.05
C LEU A 75 22.87 -3.37 -10.54
N TYR A 76 21.79 -3.63 -11.28
CA TYR A 76 21.90 -3.94 -12.72
C TYR A 76 22.27 -2.72 -13.58
N ALA A 77 22.05 -1.51 -13.07
CA ALA A 77 22.47 -0.28 -13.74
C ALA A 77 23.96 0.07 -13.52
N LYS A 78 24.66 -0.63 -12.63
CA LYS A 78 26.10 -0.37 -12.39
C LYS A 78 26.95 -0.73 -13.60
N PRO A 79 27.85 0.14 -14.05
CA PRO A 79 28.74 -0.15 -15.14
C PRO A 79 29.85 -1.15 -14.77
N ASP A 80 30.16 -1.28 -13.49
CA ASP A 80 31.22 -2.13 -12.91
C ASP A 80 30.60 -3.18 -11.96
N PHE A 81 29.73 -4.02 -12.51
CA PHE A 81 29.07 -5.10 -11.77
C PHE A 81 30.11 -6.11 -11.24
N SER A 82 30.22 -6.19 -9.91
CA SER A 82 31.17 -7.08 -9.24
C SER A 82 30.59 -8.46 -8.89
N ASP A 83 31.43 -9.41 -8.47
CA ASP A 83 30.96 -10.71 -7.99
C ASP A 83 30.09 -10.57 -6.73
N GLU A 84 30.42 -9.62 -5.84
CA GLU A 84 29.62 -9.27 -4.65
C GLU A 84 28.25 -8.69 -5.05
N ASP A 85 28.19 -7.85 -6.08
CA ASP A 85 26.93 -7.35 -6.64
C ASP A 85 26.09 -8.50 -7.19
N GLY A 86 26.72 -9.52 -7.80
CA GLY A 86 26.07 -10.73 -8.29
C GLY A 86 25.45 -11.57 -7.17
N GLU A 87 26.16 -11.78 -6.06
CA GLU A 87 25.64 -12.47 -4.88
C GLU A 87 24.46 -11.73 -4.28
N ARG A 88 24.58 -10.41 -4.13
CA ARG A 88 23.49 -9.58 -3.62
C ARG A 88 22.26 -9.59 -4.54
N ALA A 89 22.47 -9.52 -5.84
CA ALA A 89 21.39 -9.63 -6.81
C ALA A 89 20.67 -10.98 -6.72
N ALA A 90 21.38 -12.08 -6.52
CA ALA A 90 20.80 -13.40 -6.36
C ALA A 90 19.95 -13.53 -5.07
N GLU A 91 20.41 -12.95 -3.97
CA GLU A 91 19.62 -12.87 -2.72
C GLU A 91 18.32 -12.09 -2.94
N LEU A 92 18.40 -10.93 -3.58
CA LEU A 92 17.24 -10.09 -3.88
C LEU A 92 16.25 -10.78 -4.83
N GLU A 93 16.74 -11.52 -5.83
CA GLU A 93 15.89 -12.33 -6.71
C GLU A 93 15.14 -13.42 -5.95
N GLY A 94 15.80 -14.07 -4.98
CA GLY A 94 15.18 -15.04 -4.08
C GLY A 94 14.03 -14.43 -3.26
N GLU A 95 14.30 -13.31 -2.58
CA GLU A 95 13.26 -12.59 -1.80
C GLU A 95 12.13 -12.08 -2.71
N PHE A 96 12.46 -11.58 -3.89
CA PHE A 96 11.50 -11.11 -4.88
C PHE A 96 10.53 -12.22 -5.33
N ALA A 97 11.09 -13.41 -5.59
CA ALA A 97 10.28 -14.58 -5.95
C ALA A 97 9.39 -15.05 -4.79
N GLU A 98 9.89 -15.06 -3.55
CA GLU A 98 9.12 -15.43 -2.35
C GLU A 98 7.93 -14.47 -2.10
N MET A 99 8.08 -13.20 -2.46
CA MET A 99 7.04 -12.18 -2.35
C MET A 99 6.10 -12.11 -3.56
N ASP A 100 6.23 -13.04 -4.52
CA ASP A 100 5.49 -13.02 -5.78
C ASP A 100 5.68 -11.71 -6.58
N GLY A 101 6.89 -11.18 -6.53
CA GLY A 101 7.25 -9.89 -7.11
C GLY A 101 7.04 -9.80 -8.62
N TRP A 102 7.10 -10.91 -9.33
CA TRP A 102 6.82 -11.00 -10.77
C TRP A 102 5.41 -10.56 -11.15
N ASN A 103 4.46 -10.71 -10.23
CA ASN A 103 3.07 -10.32 -10.41
C ASN A 103 2.74 -8.93 -9.80
N ALA A 104 3.70 -8.29 -9.13
CA ALA A 104 3.47 -7.05 -8.38
C ALA A 104 2.83 -5.93 -9.23
N GLU A 105 3.34 -5.67 -10.42
CA GLU A 105 2.79 -4.65 -11.31
C GLU A 105 1.39 -5.02 -11.81
N SER A 106 1.17 -6.28 -12.15
CA SER A 106 -0.13 -6.79 -12.60
C SER A 106 -1.17 -6.71 -11.49
N ASP A 107 -0.80 -7.09 -10.28
CA ASP A 107 -1.68 -7.02 -9.10
C ASP A 107 -2.02 -5.57 -8.76
N ALA A 108 -1.03 -4.68 -8.76
CA ALA A 108 -1.24 -3.24 -8.57
C ALA A 108 -2.17 -2.65 -9.64
N ALA A 109 -1.96 -2.99 -10.90
CA ALA A 109 -2.80 -2.56 -12.01
C ALA A 109 -4.25 -3.07 -11.89
N THR A 110 -4.44 -4.29 -11.41
CA THR A 110 -5.76 -4.88 -11.16
C THR A 110 -6.52 -4.13 -10.08
N LEU A 111 -5.85 -3.81 -8.96
CA LEU A 111 -6.43 -3.01 -7.87
C LEU A 111 -6.83 -1.60 -8.34
N LEU A 112 -5.96 -0.92 -9.08
CA LEU A 112 -6.22 0.41 -9.62
C LEU A 112 -7.41 0.40 -10.58
N THR A 113 -7.46 -0.56 -11.48
CA THR A 113 -8.57 -0.70 -12.44
C THR A 113 -9.89 -0.99 -11.73
N GLY A 114 -9.89 -1.84 -10.70
CA GLY A 114 -11.05 -2.12 -9.86
C GLY A 114 -11.61 -0.86 -9.19
N LEU A 115 -10.73 0.06 -8.78
CA LEU A 115 -11.10 1.35 -8.18
C LEU A 115 -11.40 2.45 -9.20
N GLY A 116 -11.34 2.14 -10.50
CA GLY A 116 -11.68 3.08 -11.56
C GLY A 116 -10.53 3.99 -12.02
N ILE A 117 -9.29 3.66 -11.66
CA ILE A 117 -8.09 4.31 -12.19
C ILE A 117 -7.67 3.58 -13.47
N GLY A 118 -7.82 4.21 -14.62
CA GLY A 118 -7.51 3.64 -15.93
C GLY A 118 -6.02 3.38 -16.14
N ALA A 119 -5.69 2.44 -17.03
CA ALA A 119 -4.31 2.06 -17.34
C ALA A 119 -3.45 3.21 -17.87
N ASP A 120 -4.05 4.20 -18.49
CA ASP A 120 -3.42 5.44 -18.95
C ASP A 120 -2.90 6.32 -17.80
N MET A 121 -3.43 6.13 -16.60
CA MET A 121 -3.04 6.87 -15.38
C MET A 121 -2.04 6.13 -14.49
N HIS A 122 -1.76 4.85 -14.74
CA HIS A 122 -0.90 4.03 -13.87
C HIS A 122 0.55 4.56 -13.80
N TYR A 123 1.05 5.15 -14.87
CA TYR A 123 2.39 5.75 -14.93
C TYR A 123 2.39 7.28 -14.73
N ALA A 124 1.22 7.88 -14.44
CA ALA A 124 1.14 9.29 -14.08
C ALA A 124 1.77 9.53 -12.70
N ILE A 125 2.24 10.76 -12.48
CA ILE A 125 2.77 11.17 -11.18
C ILE A 125 1.63 11.48 -10.22
N MET A 126 1.72 11.02 -8.98
CA MET A 126 0.69 11.21 -7.96
C MET A 126 0.32 12.69 -7.76
N GLY A 127 1.30 13.59 -7.85
CA GLY A 127 1.07 15.03 -7.71
C GLY A 127 0.14 15.64 -8.76
N ASP A 128 0.00 14.99 -9.92
CA ASP A 128 -0.87 15.44 -11.03
C ASP A 128 -2.32 14.96 -10.89
N LEU A 129 -2.59 14.07 -9.93
CA LEU A 129 -3.92 13.54 -9.69
C LEU A 129 -4.79 14.49 -8.87
N LYS A 130 -6.11 14.40 -9.07
CA LYS A 130 -7.10 15.05 -8.21
C LYS A 130 -7.19 14.33 -6.85
N GLY A 131 -7.67 15.03 -5.82
CA GLY A 131 -7.75 14.51 -4.47
C GLY A 131 -8.52 13.18 -4.34
N GLY A 132 -9.65 13.04 -5.04
CA GLY A 132 -10.42 11.79 -5.05
C GLY A 132 -9.69 10.62 -5.72
N GLU A 133 -8.90 10.88 -6.76
CA GLU A 133 -8.07 9.88 -7.42
C GLU A 133 -6.90 9.45 -6.53
N LYS A 134 -6.26 10.39 -5.82
CA LYS A 134 -5.21 10.10 -4.83
C LYS A 134 -5.71 9.15 -3.73
N VAL A 135 -6.91 9.39 -3.20
CA VAL A 135 -7.52 8.52 -2.18
C VAL A 135 -7.73 7.11 -2.71
N LYS A 136 -8.18 6.95 -3.95
CA LYS A 136 -8.33 5.64 -4.59
C LYS A 136 -6.99 4.91 -4.73
N VAL A 137 -5.94 5.61 -5.12
CA VAL A 137 -4.58 5.04 -5.22
C VAL A 137 -4.06 4.61 -3.84
N LEU A 138 -4.27 5.42 -2.80
CA LEU A 138 -3.88 5.07 -1.43
C LEU A 138 -4.69 3.88 -0.89
N LEU A 139 -5.95 3.73 -1.27
CA LEU A 139 -6.74 2.55 -0.95
C LEU A 139 -6.19 1.31 -1.66
N ALA A 140 -5.83 1.41 -2.94
CA ALA A 140 -5.15 0.33 -3.66
C ALA A 140 -3.82 -0.05 -3.00
N GLN A 141 -3.04 0.93 -2.53
CA GLN A 141 -1.83 0.70 -1.75
C GLN A 141 -2.11 -0.11 -0.48
N ALA A 142 -3.15 0.22 0.27
CA ALA A 142 -3.52 -0.50 1.49
C ALA A 142 -3.97 -1.94 1.20
N LEU A 143 -4.62 -2.18 0.08
CA LEU A 143 -5.06 -3.51 -0.36
C LEU A 143 -3.96 -4.34 -1.02
N PHE A 144 -2.88 -3.70 -1.46
CA PHE A 144 -1.80 -4.38 -2.17
C PHE A 144 -1.16 -5.49 -1.31
N GLY A 145 -1.01 -6.67 -1.90
CA GLY A 145 -0.45 -7.84 -1.22
C GLY A 145 -1.46 -8.59 -0.36
N ASN A 146 -2.76 -8.31 -0.50
CA ASN A 146 -3.86 -9.04 0.14
C ASN A 146 -3.69 -9.14 1.66
N PRO A 147 -3.81 -8.03 2.43
CA PRO A 147 -3.62 -8.01 3.87
C PRO A 147 -4.69 -8.82 4.60
N ASP A 148 -4.32 -9.49 5.70
CA ASP A 148 -5.24 -10.22 6.56
C ASP A 148 -6.09 -9.28 7.43
N ILE A 149 -5.50 -8.16 7.81
CA ILE A 149 -6.13 -7.11 8.63
C ILE A 149 -6.01 -5.78 7.89
N LEU A 150 -7.15 -5.17 7.59
CA LEU A 150 -7.23 -3.87 6.92
C LEU A 150 -7.89 -2.85 7.83
N LEU A 151 -7.20 -1.75 8.13
CA LEU A 151 -7.71 -0.63 8.92
C LEU A 151 -8.04 0.54 8.01
N LEU A 152 -9.31 0.92 7.97
CA LEU A 152 -9.82 2.03 7.15
C LEU A 152 -10.44 3.10 8.04
N ASP A 153 -10.05 4.36 7.87
CA ASP A 153 -10.65 5.51 8.51
C ASP A 153 -11.43 6.31 7.45
N GLU A 154 -12.76 6.32 7.57
CA GLU A 154 -13.69 6.97 6.63
C GLU A 154 -13.39 6.68 5.14
N PRO A 155 -13.24 5.40 4.72
CA PRO A 155 -12.74 5.05 3.39
C PRO A 155 -13.67 5.47 2.26
N THR A 156 -14.96 5.65 2.55
CA THR A 156 -16.01 5.95 1.54
C THR A 156 -16.21 7.43 1.28
N ASN A 157 -15.66 8.34 2.10
CA ASN A 157 -15.91 9.78 1.98
C ASN A 157 -15.47 10.40 0.63
N ASN A 158 -14.48 9.82 -0.03
CA ASN A 158 -13.94 10.32 -1.30
C ASN A 158 -14.05 9.29 -2.44
N LEU A 159 -14.86 8.25 -2.25
CA LEU A 159 -15.10 7.22 -3.25
C LEU A 159 -16.46 7.41 -3.92
N ASP A 160 -16.54 7.10 -5.21
CA ASP A 160 -17.80 7.00 -5.92
C ASP A 160 -18.53 5.67 -5.60
N ASN A 161 -19.80 5.59 -5.93
CA ASN A 161 -20.64 4.42 -5.62
C ASN A 161 -20.10 3.12 -6.24
N LYS A 162 -19.44 3.20 -7.40
CA LYS A 162 -18.87 2.03 -8.07
C LYS A 162 -17.64 1.50 -7.33
N SER A 163 -16.78 2.40 -6.86
CA SER A 163 -15.60 2.04 -6.07
C SER A 163 -15.98 1.52 -4.69
N VAL A 164 -17.03 2.08 -4.06
CA VAL A 164 -17.57 1.56 -2.80
C VAL A 164 -18.10 0.14 -2.98
N ALA A 165 -18.91 -0.11 -4.00
CA ALA A 165 -19.45 -1.43 -4.29
C ALA A 165 -18.33 -2.47 -4.53
N TRP A 166 -17.30 -2.10 -5.27
CA TRP A 166 -16.15 -2.98 -5.50
C TRP A 166 -15.37 -3.29 -4.21
N LEU A 167 -15.26 -2.33 -3.29
CA LEU A 167 -14.56 -2.52 -2.01
C LEU A 167 -15.34 -3.47 -1.07
N GLU A 168 -16.66 -3.50 -1.16
CA GLU A 168 -17.54 -4.33 -0.31
C GLU A 168 -17.61 -5.80 -0.76
N GLU A 169 -17.20 -6.14 -1.97
CA GLU A 169 -17.08 -7.51 -2.50
C GLU A 169 -15.84 -8.23 -1.98
#